data_450c5db70f5f874ea771fd852c024287
#
_entry.id   450c5db70f5f874ea771fd852c024287
#
_cell.length_a   1.000
_cell.length_b   1.000
_cell.length_c   1.000
_cell.angle_alpha   90.00
_cell.angle_beta   90.00
_cell.angle_gamma   90.00
#
_symmetry.space_group_name_H-M   'P 1'
#
loop_
_entity.id
_entity.type
_entity.pdbx_description
1 polymer ?
#
loop_
_entity_poly.entity_id
_entity_poly.type
_entity_poly.pdbx_seq_one_letter_code
_entity_poly.pdbx_strand_id
1 'polypeptide(L)'
;IEDNNSKKLAKKINTRKIITYGINKKHADLNIIKIETKKNFSSFIIKIKQKSFSSYSNRIKFSVKLLGKHNILNATASIGVGLLLKLPIHRINYALTHFDGVNRRFTFLGKIKKAHVYDDYAHHPSEIKATLEIAKYLVKQELIVIFQPHRISRTKNLYKGFIKELSKVDHLFISDIYKAGEKPIQGVNSRRMIKDINKKGL
;
A
#
# COMPACT_ATOMS: atom_id res chain seq x y z
N ILE A 1 -7.21 -6.29 11.58
CA ILE A 1 -7.90 -6.25 10.27
C ILE A 1 -8.44 -4.85 10.09
N GLU A 2 -7.94 -4.12 9.08
CA GLU A 2 -8.36 -2.74 8.80
C GLU A 2 -9.44 -2.69 7.72
N ASP A 3 -9.51 -3.71 6.86
CA ASP A 3 -10.47 -3.78 5.76
C ASP A 3 -11.75 -4.53 6.14
N ASN A 4 -12.91 -3.92 5.83
CA ASN A 4 -14.22 -4.48 6.14
C ASN A 4 -14.55 -5.74 5.32
N ASN A 5 -14.03 -5.85 4.09
CA ASN A 5 -14.26 -7.03 3.24
C ASN A 5 -13.50 -8.24 3.80
N SER A 6 -12.25 -8.03 4.25
CA SER A 6 -11.47 -9.06 4.92
C SER A 6 -12.13 -9.54 6.21
N LYS A 7 -12.76 -8.64 6.99
CA LYS A 7 -13.55 -9.03 8.18
C LYS A 7 -14.77 -9.89 7.82
N LYS A 8 -15.50 -9.50 6.77
CA LYS A 8 -16.66 -10.28 6.29
C LYS A 8 -16.23 -11.67 5.80
N LEU A 9 -15.12 -11.73 5.05
CA LEU A 9 -14.57 -13.00 4.58
C LEU A 9 -14.12 -13.89 5.73
N ALA A 10 -13.39 -13.35 6.70
CA ALA A 10 -12.92 -14.08 7.87
C ALA A 10 -14.07 -14.73 8.65
N LYS A 11 -15.22 -14.06 8.77
CA LYS A 11 -16.43 -14.62 9.43
C LYS A 11 -17.03 -15.82 8.69
N LYS A 12 -16.77 -15.95 7.38
CA LYS A 12 -17.28 -17.07 6.56
C LYS A 12 -16.35 -18.29 6.55
N ILE A 13 -15.12 -18.14 7.06
CA ILE A 13 -14.12 -19.20 7.08
C ILE A 13 -14.19 -19.90 8.44
N ASN A 14 -14.81 -21.08 8.48
CA ASN A 14 -14.98 -21.85 9.71
C ASN A 14 -13.97 -22.99 9.88
N THR A 15 -13.24 -23.34 8.82
CA THR A 15 -12.40 -24.55 8.77
C THR A 15 -10.90 -24.30 8.86
N ARG A 16 -10.47 -23.05 8.91
CA ARG A 16 -9.05 -22.66 8.88
C ARG A 16 -8.69 -21.75 10.03
N LYS A 17 -7.46 -21.88 10.55
CA LYS A 17 -6.90 -20.93 11.49
C LYS A 17 -6.70 -19.58 10.81
N ILE A 18 -7.27 -18.52 11.37
CA ILE A 18 -7.14 -17.16 10.87
C ILE A 18 -6.19 -16.41 11.79
N ILE A 19 -5.17 -15.79 11.23
CA ILE A 19 -4.26 -14.85 11.92
C ILE A 19 -4.62 -13.43 11.49
N THR A 20 -4.86 -12.60 12.48
CA THR A 20 -5.24 -11.20 12.29
C THR A 20 -4.08 -10.26 12.59
N TYR A 21 -3.95 -9.19 11.81
CA TYR A 21 -2.94 -8.16 12.04
C TYR A 21 -3.47 -6.75 11.73
N GLY A 22 -2.81 -5.73 12.25
CA GLY A 22 -3.15 -4.33 11.97
C GLY A 22 -2.41 -3.34 12.85
N ILE A 23 -2.52 -2.04 12.50
CA ILE A 23 -1.91 -0.95 13.24
C ILE A 23 -2.85 -0.51 14.35
N ASN A 24 -2.35 -0.49 15.60
CA ASN A 24 -3.11 -0.13 16.81
C ASN A 24 -4.42 -0.93 16.98
N LYS A 25 -4.40 -2.22 16.59
CA LYS A 25 -5.55 -3.15 16.72
C LYS A 25 -5.33 -4.09 17.90
N LYS A 26 -5.75 -3.67 19.09
CA LYS A 26 -5.54 -4.41 20.37
C LYS A 26 -5.97 -5.87 20.35
N HIS A 27 -6.99 -6.22 19.54
CA HIS A 27 -7.51 -7.58 19.43
C HIS A 27 -6.83 -8.42 18.33
N ALA A 28 -5.98 -7.82 17.50
CA ALA A 28 -5.25 -8.55 16.47
C ALA A 28 -4.20 -9.48 17.08
N ASP A 29 -3.94 -10.60 16.40
CA ASP A 29 -2.88 -11.54 16.80
C ASP A 29 -1.49 -10.89 16.67
N LEU A 30 -1.29 -10.05 15.65
CA LEU A 30 -0.11 -9.25 15.42
C LEU A 30 -0.50 -7.77 15.40
N ASN A 31 -0.32 -7.09 16.52
CA ASN A 31 -0.68 -5.68 16.67
C ASN A 31 0.57 -4.80 16.52
N ILE A 32 0.63 -4.00 15.48
CA ILE A 32 1.68 -3.01 15.27
C ILE A 32 1.41 -1.82 16.21
N ILE A 33 2.27 -1.61 17.21
CA ILE A 33 2.06 -0.61 18.27
C ILE A 33 2.94 0.63 18.14
N LYS A 34 4.04 0.56 17.41
CA LYS A 34 4.96 1.66 17.17
C LYS A 34 5.52 1.57 15.77
N ILE A 35 5.58 2.70 15.07
CA ILE A 35 6.18 2.84 13.73
C ILE A 35 7.13 4.03 13.77
N GLU A 36 8.33 3.82 13.25
CA GLU A 36 9.33 4.86 13.02
C GLU A 36 9.78 4.77 11.57
N THR A 37 9.60 5.85 10.81
CA THR A 37 10.02 5.94 9.41
C THR A 37 11.25 6.83 9.31
N LYS A 38 12.31 6.34 8.69
CA LYS A 38 13.51 7.08 8.31
C LYS A 38 13.58 7.17 6.79
N LYS A 39 14.54 7.94 6.26
CA LYS A 39 14.64 8.22 4.82
C LYS A 39 14.59 6.96 3.95
N ASN A 40 15.22 5.85 4.37
CA ASN A 40 15.41 4.65 3.54
C ASN A 40 14.85 3.38 4.17
N PHE A 41 14.21 3.44 5.33
CA PHE A 41 13.62 2.27 5.97
C PHE A 41 12.54 2.64 6.98
N SER A 42 11.70 1.67 7.29
CA SER A 42 10.73 1.74 8.38
C SER A 42 11.06 0.70 9.43
N SER A 43 11.02 1.08 10.71
CA SER A 43 11.05 0.14 11.82
C SER A 43 9.74 0.18 12.59
N PHE A 44 9.35 -0.96 13.15
CA PHE A 44 8.08 -1.07 13.85
C PHE A 44 8.13 -2.16 14.92
N ILE A 45 7.29 -2.01 15.94
CA ILE A 45 7.16 -3.00 17.02
C ILE A 45 5.82 -3.70 16.86
N ILE A 46 5.85 -5.04 16.84
CA ILE A 46 4.66 -5.87 16.89
C ILE A 46 4.49 -6.40 18.31
N LYS A 47 3.30 -6.18 18.88
CA LYS A 47 2.81 -6.91 20.05
C LYS A 47 2.14 -8.19 19.57
N ILE A 48 2.68 -9.33 19.97
CA ILE A 48 2.24 -10.66 19.55
C ILE A 48 1.30 -11.24 20.63
N LYS A 49 0.15 -11.75 20.20
CA LYS A 49 -0.81 -12.42 21.09
C LYS A 49 -0.30 -13.82 21.44
N GLN A 50 0.01 -14.04 22.70
CA GLN A 50 0.64 -15.27 23.18
C GLN A 50 -0.20 -16.55 22.89
N LYS A 51 -1.53 -16.44 22.97
CA LYS A 51 -2.42 -17.56 22.61
C LYS A 51 -2.21 -18.08 21.19
N SER A 52 -1.80 -17.19 20.25
CA SER A 52 -1.58 -17.56 18.85
C SER A 52 -0.14 -18.01 18.58
N PHE A 53 0.83 -17.50 19.35
CA PHE A 53 2.27 -17.65 19.12
C PHE A 53 3.06 -17.70 20.43
N SER A 54 2.81 -18.73 21.26
CA SER A 54 3.38 -18.86 22.62
C SER A 54 4.90 -18.97 22.68
N SER A 55 5.52 -19.46 21.61
CA SER A 55 6.99 -19.66 21.53
C SER A 55 7.78 -18.37 21.28
N TYR A 56 7.12 -17.23 21.09
CA TYR A 56 7.79 -15.97 20.77
C TYR A 56 7.57 -14.91 21.85
N SER A 57 8.50 -13.97 21.96
CA SER A 57 8.36 -12.82 22.86
C SER A 57 7.12 -12.00 22.54
N ASN A 58 6.47 -11.46 23.58
CA ASN A 58 5.24 -10.67 23.42
C ASN A 58 5.45 -9.41 22.56
N ARG A 59 6.67 -8.83 22.53
CA ARG A 59 7.00 -7.63 21.74
C ARG A 59 8.29 -7.85 20.98
N ILE A 60 8.23 -7.65 19.67
CA ILE A 60 9.40 -7.82 18.79
C ILE A 60 9.49 -6.62 17.87
N LYS A 61 10.72 -6.07 17.73
CA LYS A 61 11.03 -5.02 16.76
C LYS A 61 11.46 -5.64 15.44
N PHE A 62 10.89 -5.13 14.35
CA PHE A 62 11.25 -5.46 12.98
C PHE A 62 11.64 -4.22 12.20
N SER A 63 12.38 -4.40 11.11
CA SER A 63 12.74 -3.34 10.18
C SER A 63 12.56 -3.82 8.75
N VAL A 64 12.20 -2.90 7.85
CA VAL A 64 12.05 -3.17 6.41
C VAL A 64 12.57 -1.97 5.61
N LYS A 65 13.26 -2.21 4.50
CA LYS A 65 13.78 -1.14 3.63
C LYS A 65 12.68 -0.36 2.90
N LEU A 66 11.44 -0.81 2.96
CA LEU A 66 10.32 -0.19 2.26
C LEU A 66 9.65 0.89 3.13
N LEU A 67 9.22 1.96 2.49
CA LEU A 67 8.49 3.06 3.11
C LEU A 67 6.97 2.85 3.02
N GLY A 68 6.24 3.50 3.92
CA GLY A 68 4.79 3.53 3.91
C GLY A 68 4.11 2.46 4.76
N LYS A 69 2.97 2.84 5.33
CA LYS A 69 2.18 1.98 6.23
C LYS A 69 1.73 0.68 5.57
N HIS A 70 1.40 0.73 4.27
CA HIS A 70 0.99 -0.47 3.54
C HIS A 70 2.12 -1.50 3.43
N ASN A 71 3.37 -1.09 3.27
CA ASN A 71 4.52 -2.00 3.26
C ASN A 71 4.81 -2.59 4.64
N ILE A 72 4.57 -1.84 5.72
CA ILE A 72 4.62 -2.37 7.09
C ILE A 72 3.53 -3.43 7.29
N LEU A 73 2.32 -3.21 6.78
CA LEU A 73 1.24 -4.20 6.83
C LEU A 73 1.59 -5.46 6.02
N ASN A 74 2.14 -5.31 4.82
CA ASN A 74 2.60 -6.42 3.98
C ASN A 74 3.72 -7.21 4.68
N ALA A 75 4.72 -6.53 5.25
CA ALA A 75 5.77 -7.14 6.05
C ALA A 75 5.20 -7.90 7.25
N THR A 76 4.19 -7.33 7.93
CA THR A 76 3.55 -7.99 9.08
C THR A 76 2.81 -9.26 8.66
N ALA A 77 2.18 -9.29 7.48
CA ALA A 77 1.59 -10.51 6.92
C ALA A 77 2.68 -11.59 6.70
N SER A 78 3.81 -11.23 6.09
CA SER A 78 4.95 -12.13 5.86
C SER A 78 5.55 -12.62 7.19
N ILE A 79 5.68 -11.74 8.19
CA ILE A 79 6.09 -12.12 9.56
C ILE A 79 5.12 -13.16 10.12
N GLY A 80 3.81 -12.94 9.99
CA GLY A 80 2.78 -13.90 10.45
C GLY A 80 2.97 -15.29 9.85
N VAL A 81 3.28 -15.38 8.56
CA VAL A 81 3.61 -16.65 7.89
C VAL A 81 4.91 -17.25 8.47
N GLY A 82 5.96 -16.45 8.63
CA GLY A 82 7.22 -16.90 9.21
C GLY A 82 7.05 -17.45 10.63
N LEU A 83 6.23 -16.80 11.46
CA LEU A 83 5.93 -17.27 12.82
C LEU A 83 5.12 -18.57 12.81
N LEU A 84 4.19 -18.75 11.89
CA LEU A 84 3.44 -20.00 11.72
C LEU A 84 4.36 -21.16 11.31
N LEU A 85 5.36 -20.88 10.48
CA LEU A 85 6.40 -21.84 10.07
C LEU A 85 7.49 -22.03 11.12
N LYS A 86 7.34 -21.41 12.30
CA LYS A 86 8.30 -21.49 13.42
C LYS A 86 9.72 -21.01 13.05
N LEU A 87 9.83 -20.07 12.12
CA LEU A 87 11.14 -19.52 11.73
C LEU A 87 11.73 -18.67 12.87
N PRO A 88 13.06 -18.73 13.09
CA PRO A 88 13.74 -17.88 14.05
C PRO A 88 13.57 -16.39 13.71
N ILE A 89 13.33 -15.56 14.72
CA ILE A 89 13.07 -14.11 14.53
C ILE A 89 14.21 -13.41 13.78
N HIS A 90 15.46 -13.76 14.08
CA HIS A 90 16.61 -13.16 13.40
C HIS A 90 16.60 -13.43 11.89
N ARG A 91 16.17 -14.62 11.45
CA ARG A 91 16.04 -14.95 10.01
C ARG A 91 14.90 -14.16 9.34
N ILE A 92 13.77 -14.03 10.04
CA ILE A 92 12.64 -13.21 9.54
C ILE A 92 13.09 -11.73 9.38
N ASN A 93 13.76 -11.20 10.40
CA ASN A 93 14.23 -9.81 10.35
C ASN A 93 15.34 -9.60 9.31
N TYR A 94 16.25 -10.57 9.16
CA TYR A 94 17.27 -10.55 8.12
C TYR A 94 16.62 -10.47 6.72
N ALA A 95 15.65 -11.34 6.41
CA ALA A 95 14.96 -11.34 5.13
C ALA A 95 14.26 -10.01 4.85
N LEU A 96 13.58 -9.42 5.85
CA LEU A 96 12.91 -8.12 5.71
C LEU A 96 13.87 -6.96 5.46
N THR A 97 15.04 -6.96 6.10
CA THR A 97 16.05 -5.90 5.95
C THR A 97 16.86 -6.02 4.67
N HIS A 98 16.88 -7.20 4.03
CA HIS A 98 17.55 -7.45 2.75
C HIS A 98 16.59 -7.51 1.56
N PHE A 99 15.29 -7.36 1.80
CA PHE A 99 14.29 -7.30 0.75
C PHE A 99 14.21 -5.89 0.15
N ASP A 100 14.62 -5.75 -1.10
CA ASP A 100 14.67 -4.47 -1.82
C ASP A 100 13.32 -4.06 -2.46
N GLY A 101 12.29 -4.86 -2.27
CA GLY A 101 10.95 -4.59 -2.80
C GLY A 101 10.64 -5.38 -4.08
N VAL A 102 9.53 -5.03 -4.71
CA VAL A 102 9.07 -5.59 -5.97
C VAL A 102 9.13 -4.51 -7.03
N ASN A 103 9.58 -4.84 -8.22
CA ASN A 103 9.58 -3.91 -9.36
C ASN A 103 8.20 -3.27 -9.56
N ARG A 104 8.20 -1.99 -9.94
CA ARG A 104 6.99 -1.20 -10.12
C ARG A 104 6.14 -1.05 -8.84
N ARG A 105 6.79 -1.01 -7.67
CA ARG A 105 6.20 -0.67 -6.37
C ARG A 105 7.02 0.44 -5.73
N PHE A 106 6.74 1.68 -6.14
CA PHE A 106 7.49 2.89 -5.80
C PHE A 106 9.00 2.75 -6.11
N THR A 107 9.30 2.19 -7.29
CA THR A 107 10.68 1.90 -7.71
C THR A 107 11.34 3.16 -8.23
N PHE A 108 12.46 3.55 -7.64
CA PHE A 108 13.26 4.66 -8.14
C PHE A 108 13.90 4.30 -9.49
N LEU A 109 13.59 5.05 -10.53
CA LEU A 109 14.15 4.83 -11.88
C LEU A 109 15.36 5.71 -12.17
N GLY A 110 15.53 6.81 -11.44
CA GLY A 110 16.62 7.73 -11.70
C GLY A 110 16.20 9.20 -11.55
N LYS A 111 16.99 10.08 -12.14
CA LYS A 111 16.78 11.53 -12.12
C LYS A 111 16.73 12.10 -13.53
N ILE A 112 15.81 13.03 -13.74
CA ILE A 112 15.78 13.90 -14.92
C ILE A 112 16.01 15.31 -14.41
N LYS A 113 17.21 15.88 -14.70
CA LYS A 113 17.67 17.13 -14.08
C LYS A 113 17.62 17.03 -12.54
N LYS A 114 16.77 17.84 -11.87
CA LYS A 114 16.57 17.82 -10.42
C LYS A 114 15.41 16.95 -9.96
N ALA A 115 14.57 16.47 -10.89
CA ALA A 115 13.40 15.66 -10.57
C ALA A 115 13.78 14.18 -10.36
N HIS A 116 13.29 13.58 -9.29
CA HIS A 116 13.40 12.14 -9.06
C HIS A 116 12.22 11.45 -9.72
N VAL A 117 12.47 10.37 -10.46
CA VAL A 117 11.46 9.61 -11.20
C VAL A 117 11.24 8.26 -10.48
N TYR A 118 9.98 7.95 -10.22
CA TYR A 118 9.55 6.69 -9.62
C TYR A 118 8.49 6.01 -10.49
N ASP A 119 8.54 4.68 -10.57
CA ASP A 119 7.50 3.85 -11.20
C ASP A 119 6.70 3.12 -10.13
N ASP A 120 5.37 3.18 -10.25
CA ASP A 120 4.46 2.46 -9.38
C ASP A 120 3.31 1.86 -10.17
N TYR A 121 2.93 0.62 -9.85
CA TYR A 121 1.84 -0.09 -10.51
C TYR A 121 0.47 0.19 -9.90
N ALA A 122 0.35 1.19 -9.05
CA ALA A 122 -0.90 1.56 -8.38
C ALA A 122 -2.01 1.84 -9.42
N HIS A 123 -3.07 1.06 -9.34
CA HIS A 123 -4.21 1.12 -10.25
C HIS A 123 -5.57 1.04 -9.54
N HIS A 124 -5.57 1.10 -8.22
CA HIS A 124 -6.73 1.21 -7.35
C HIS A 124 -6.62 2.49 -6.51
N PRO A 125 -7.70 3.23 -6.21
CA PRO A 125 -7.61 4.47 -5.43
C PRO A 125 -6.88 4.35 -4.10
N SER A 126 -7.02 3.22 -3.40
CA SER A 126 -6.30 2.97 -2.14
C SER A 126 -4.79 2.78 -2.34
N GLU A 127 -4.37 2.18 -3.46
CA GLU A 127 -2.96 2.05 -3.82
C GLU A 127 -2.38 3.41 -4.20
N ILE A 128 -3.07 4.18 -5.05
CA ILE A 128 -2.69 5.55 -5.43
C ILE A 128 -2.54 6.42 -4.17
N LYS A 129 -3.50 6.35 -3.24
CA LYS A 129 -3.39 7.06 -1.96
C LYS A 129 -2.10 6.70 -1.23
N ALA A 130 -1.79 5.42 -1.10
CA ALA A 130 -0.61 4.94 -0.40
C ALA A 130 0.70 5.39 -1.08
N THR A 131 0.76 5.34 -2.42
CA THR A 131 1.87 5.82 -3.23
C THR A 131 2.06 7.33 -3.08
N LEU A 132 0.98 8.11 -3.15
CA LEU A 132 1.01 9.56 -2.97
C LEU A 132 1.43 9.97 -1.55
N GLU A 133 1.06 9.21 -0.52
CA GLU A 133 1.52 9.45 0.86
C GLU A 133 3.04 9.30 0.98
N ILE A 134 3.64 8.29 0.32
CA ILE A 134 5.10 8.13 0.28
C ILE A 134 5.73 9.26 -0.54
N ALA A 135 5.20 9.54 -1.73
CA ALA A 135 5.72 10.59 -2.60
C ALA A 135 5.77 11.94 -1.86
N LYS A 136 4.68 12.34 -1.22
CA LYS A 136 4.59 13.57 -0.43
C LYS A 136 5.55 13.61 0.76
N TYR A 137 5.85 12.49 1.39
CA TYR A 137 6.84 12.41 2.44
C TYR A 137 8.27 12.69 1.92
N LEU A 138 8.56 12.28 0.68
CA LEU A 138 9.89 12.43 0.09
C LEU A 138 10.08 13.75 -0.67
N VAL A 139 9.00 14.29 -1.24
CA VAL A 139 9.02 15.52 -2.05
C VAL A 139 9.05 16.75 -1.17
N LYS A 140 9.95 17.69 -1.51
CA LYS A 140 10.04 19.01 -0.87
C LYS A 140 9.48 20.15 -1.71
N GLN A 141 9.15 19.89 -2.95
CA GLN A 141 8.65 20.84 -3.94
C GLN A 141 7.37 20.30 -4.60
N GLU A 142 7.25 20.36 -5.91
CA GLU A 142 6.06 19.95 -6.65
C GLU A 142 6.07 18.44 -6.94
N LEU A 143 4.88 17.84 -6.86
CA LEU A 143 4.62 16.45 -7.18
C LEU A 143 3.91 16.35 -8.54
N ILE A 144 4.62 15.82 -9.53
CA ILE A 144 4.09 15.55 -10.86
C ILE A 144 3.67 14.09 -10.92
N VAL A 145 2.43 13.83 -11.31
CA VAL A 145 1.90 12.47 -11.47
C VAL A 145 1.46 12.24 -12.91
N ILE A 146 1.96 11.15 -13.50
CA ILE A 146 1.50 10.63 -14.80
C ILE A 146 0.72 9.36 -14.51
N PHE A 147 -0.58 9.36 -14.81
CA PHE A 147 -1.46 8.25 -14.47
C PHE A 147 -2.14 7.66 -15.71
N GLN A 148 -2.08 6.33 -15.84
CA GLN A 148 -2.87 5.60 -16.82
C GLN A 148 -3.96 4.79 -16.10
N PRO A 149 -5.24 5.12 -16.26
CA PRO A 149 -6.33 4.29 -15.74
C PRO A 149 -6.31 2.92 -16.43
N HIS A 150 -6.49 1.86 -15.64
CA HIS A 150 -6.45 0.48 -16.12
C HIS A 150 -7.81 -0.19 -15.93
N ARG A 151 -8.44 -0.64 -17.04
CA ARG A 151 -9.78 -1.19 -17.20
C ARG A 151 -10.90 -0.16 -17.10
N ILE A 152 -11.82 -0.24 -18.06
CA ILE A 152 -13.00 0.63 -18.09
C ILE A 152 -13.92 0.36 -16.90
N SER A 153 -14.18 -0.92 -16.58
CA SER A 153 -15.04 -1.34 -15.47
C SER A 153 -14.51 -0.83 -14.11
N ARG A 154 -13.21 -0.95 -13.87
CA ARG A 154 -12.57 -0.44 -12.64
C ARG A 154 -12.68 1.08 -12.56
N THR A 155 -12.37 1.78 -13.65
CA THR A 155 -12.46 3.24 -13.71
C THR A 155 -13.88 3.71 -13.40
N LYS A 156 -14.90 3.05 -13.97
CA LYS A 156 -16.32 3.34 -13.68
C LYS A 156 -16.66 3.10 -12.20
N ASN A 157 -16.35 1.90 -11.70
CA ASN A 157 -16.79 1.48 -10.37
C ASN A 157 -16.12 2.26 -9.24
N LEU A 158 -14.88 2.72 -9.46
CA LEU A 158 -14.07 3.43 -8.47
C LEU A 158 -13.87 4.91 -8.81
N TYR A 159 -14.67 5.45 -9.73
CA TYR A 159 -14.51 6.79 -10.31
C TYR A 159 -14.31 7.88 -9.26
N LYS A 160 -15.23 7.97 -8.28
CA LYS A 160 -15.15 8.96 -7.20
C LYS A 160 -13.87 8.86 -6.37
N GLY A 161 -13.38 7.63 -6.19
CA GLY A 161 -12.13 7.37 -5.49
C GLY A 161 -10.91 7.88 -6.26
N PHE A 162 -10.85 7.65 -7.57
CA PHE A 162 -9.80 8.21 -8.43
C PHE A 162 -9.78 9.73 -8.40
N ILE A 163 -10.95 10.37 -8.61
CA ILE A 163 -11.05 11.84 -8.54
C ILE A 163 -10.56 12.37 -7.19
N LYS A 164 -10.96 11.73 -6.08
CA LYS A 164 -10.57 12.13 -4.73
C LYS A 164 -9.05 12.06 -4.50
N GLU A 165 -8.39 11.01 -4.96
CA GLU A 165 -6.96 10.85 -4.69
C GLU A 165 -6.10 11.63 -5.67
N LEU A 166 -6.46 11.66 -6.95
CA LEU A 166 -5.71 12.36 -7.99
C LEU A 166 -5.84 13.90 -7.91
N SER A 167 -6.90 14.43 -7.31
CA SER A 167 -7.02 15.88 -7.05
C SER A 167 -6.12 16.42 -5.94
N LYS A 168 -5.20 15.61 -5.40
CA LYS A 168 -4.29 16.01 -4.31
C LYS A 168 -2.87 16.27 -4.76
N VAL A 169 -2.59 16.16 -6.04
CA VAL A 169 -1.24 16.35 -6.61
C VAL A 169 -1.10 17.72 -7.25
N ASP A 170 0.11 18.23 -7.38
CA ASP A 170 0.34 19.58 -7.90
C ASP A 170 0.17 19.62 -9.42
N HIS A 171 0.67 18.60 -10.12
CA HIS A 171 0.52 18.46 -11.57
C HIS A 171 0.09 17.05 -11.92
N LEU A 172 -0.95 16.92 -12.74
CA LEU A 172 -1.53 15.64 -13.13
C LEU A 172 -1.63 15.51 -14.66
N PHE A 173 -1.05 14.45 -15.18
CA PHE A 173 -1.24 14.00 -16.57
C PHE A 173 -1.98 12.67 -16.55
N ILE A 174 -3.09 12.59 -17.28
CA ILE A 174 -3.86 11.34 -17.41
C ILE A 174 -3.85 10.90 -18.87
N SER A 175 -3.31 9.72 -19.14
CA SER A 175 -3.39 9.11 -20.47
C SER A 175 -4.74 8.45 -20.71
N ASP A 176 -4.98 7.97 -21.93
CA ASP A 176 -6.18 7.20 -22.23
C ASP A 176 -6.25 5.91 -21.40
N ILE A 177 -7.50 5.50 -21.08
CA ILE A 177 -7.74 4.30 -20.29
C ILE A 177 -7.24 3.07 -21.05
N TYR A 178 -6.33 2.30 -20.44
CA TYR A 178 -5.99 0.99 -20.97
C TYR A 178 -7.14 0.02 -20.77
N LYS A 179 -7.74 -0.40 -21.87
CA LYS A 179 -9.02 -1.14 -21.89
C LYS A 179 -8.88 -2.57 -21.37
N ALA A 180 -7.73 -3.21 -21.56
CA ALA A 180 -7.50 -4.62 -21.21
C ALA A 180 -8.55 -5.59 -21.81
N GLY A 181 -8.95 -5.36 -23.09
CA GLY A 181 -9.96 -6.14 -23.77
C GLY A 181 -11.42 -5.75 -23.47
N GLU A 182 -11.67 -4.82 -22.55
CA GLU A 182 -13.04 -4.38 -22.23
C GLU A 182 -13.60 -3.41 -23.28
N LYS A 183 -14.91 -3.47 -23.52
CA LYS A 183 -15.62 -2.53 -24.40
C LYS A 183 -15.71 -1.15 -23.73
N PRO A 184 -15.64 -0.06 -24.53
CA PRO A 184 -15.87 1.29 -24.01
C PRO A 184 -17.25 1.43 -23.35
N ILE A 185 -17.33 2.22 -22.29
CA ILE A 185 -18.57 2.57 -21.61
C ILE A 185 -18.79 4.08 -21.80
N GLN A 186 -19.94 4.48 -22.26
CA GLN A 186 -20.29 5.90 -22.46
C GLN A 186 -20.07 6.71 -21.18
N GLY A 187 -19.40 7.84 -21.30
CA GLY A 187 -19.12 8.75 -20.19
C GLY A 187 -17.96 8.31 -19.28
N VAL A 188 -17.26 7.19 -19.57
CA VAL A 188 -16.08 6.74 -18.84
C VAL A 188 -14.84 6.97 -19.70
N ASN A 189 -14.15 8.09 -19.52
CA ASN A 189 -12.95 8.46 -20.26
C ASN A 189 -12.07 9.42 -19.46
N SER A 190 -10.81 9.55 -19.85
CA SER A 190 -9.80 10.39 -19.18
C SER A 190 -10.13 11.86 -19.23
N ARG A 191 -10.71 12.36 -20.33
CA ARG A 191 -11.11 13.77 -20.47
C ARG A 191 -12.14 14.17 -19.41
N ARG A 192 -13.14 13.31 -19.17
CA ARG A 192 -14.13 13.52 -18.12
C ARG A 192 -13.47 13.51 -16.73
N MET A 193 -12.51 12.59 -16.50
CA MET A 193 -11.78 12.54 -15.23
C MET A 193 -11.05 13.87 -14.96
N ILE A 194 -10.32 14.40 -15.95
CA ILE A 194 -9.63 15.69 -15.84
C ILE A 194 -10.62 16.82 -15.54
N LYS A 195 -11.74 16.90 -16.29
CA LYS A 195 -12.79 17.91 -16.06
C LYS A 195 -13.34 17.88 -14.63
N ASP A 196 -13.58 16.68 -14.10
CA ASP A 196 -14.15 16.51 -12.75
C ASP A 196 -13.11 16.74 -11.65
N ILE A 197 -11.83 16.52 -11.91
CA ILE A 197 -10.71 16.84 -11.02
C ILE A 197 -10.55 18.36 -10.94
N ASN A 198 -10.52 19.06 -12.07
CA ASN A 198 -10.36 20.52 -12.13
C ASN A 198 -11.48 21.27 -11.42
N LYS A 199 -12.71 20.72 -11.42
CA LYS A 199 -13.84 21.28 -10.64
C LYS A 199 -13.63 21.19 -9.12
N LYS A 200 -12.68 20.40 -8.65
CA LYS A 200 -12.36 20.24 -7.23
C LYS A 200 -11.16 21.06 -6.75
N GLY A 201 -10.61 21.90 -7.61
CA GLY A 201 -9.61 22.91 -7.24
C GLY A 201 -8.15 22.47 -7.46
N LEU A 202 -7.87 21.85 -8.60
CA LEU A 202 -6.53 21.88 -9.19
C LEU A 202 -6.45 23.08 -10.14
#